data_8c8777d89a4bc675b6e039568f72de90
#
_entry.id   8c8777d89a4bc675b6e039568f72de90
#
_cell.length_a   1.000
_cell.length_b   1.000
_cell.length_c   1.000
_cell.angle_alpha   90.00
_cell.angle_beta   90.00
_cell.angle_gamma   90.00
#
_symmetry.space_group_name_H-M   'P 1'
#
loop_
_entity.id
_entity.type
_entity.pdbx_description
1 polymer ?
#
loop_
_entity_poly.entity_id
_entity_poly.type
_entity_poly.pdbx_seq_one_letter_code
_entity_poly.pdbx_strand_id
1 'polypeptide(L)'
;MLKKIFKKILKTIGLLILLLVVVLVAARLSLKTDDELKAEEAKALSDKKLDELRSACEAYVRMSVINKSTLDMSVFGSNRWLGDDGKFYATQEFTAKNKFGLEQKFRAECIEDKDGKTDYRLVEMNGS
;
A
#
# COMPACT_ATOMS: atom_id res chain seq x y z
N MET A 1 39.35 27.49 -48.06
CA MET A 1 39.09 28.09 -46.73
C MET A 1 37.64 27.91 -46.26
N LEU A 2 36.66 28.16 -47.09
CA LEU A 2 35.22 28.08 -46.72
C LEU A 2 34.79 26.74 -46.17
N LYS A 3 35.21 25.59 -46.78
CA LYS A 3 34.85 24.25 -46.32
C LYS A 3 35.35 23.90 -44.90
N LYS A 4 36.49 24.42 -44.47
CA LYS A 4 37.05 24.21 -43.11
C LYS A 4 36.29 24.99 -42.08
N ILE A 5 35.83 26.21 -42.41
CA ILE A 5 35.05 27.07 -41.54
C ILE A 5 33.64 26.48 -41.36
N PHE A 6 33.03 25.99 -42.44
CA PHE A 6 31.73 25.36 -42.41
C PHE A 6 31.72 24.07 -41.56
N LYS A 7 32.76 23.21 -41.65
CA LYS A 7 32.89 22.04 -40.77
C LYS A 7 33.05 22.42 -39.30
N LYS A 8 33.75 23.49 -38.98
CA LYS A 8 33.88 23.94 -37.57
C LYS A 8 32.54 24.46 -37.01
N ILE A 9 31.82 25.24 -37.81
CA ILE A 9 30.50 25.80 -37.42
C ILE A 9 29.50 24.66 -37.25
N LEU A 10 29.49 23.67 -38.13
CA LEU A 10 28.59 22.50 -37.99
C LEU A 10 28.86 21.70 -36.73
N LYS A 11 30.15 21.55 -36.37
CA LYS A 11 30.57 20.83 -35.17
C LYS A 11 30.20 21.56 -33.87
N THR A 12 30.31 22.89 -33.86
CA THR A 12 29.89 23.73 -32.71
C THR A 12 28.40 23.77 -32.54
N ILE A 13 27.61 23.85 -33.62
CA ILE A 13 26.15 23.81 -33.59
C ILE A 13 25.69 22.43 -33.08
N GLY A 14 26.29 21.33 -33.55
CA GLY A 14 25.98 19.96 -33.10
C GLY A 14 26.23 19.78 -31.58
N LEU A 15 27.32 20.34 -31.07
CA LEU A 15 27.65 20.30 -29.63
C LEU A 15 26.65 21.11 -28.80
N LEU A 16 26.23 22.29 -29.30
CA LEU A 16 25.23 23.13 -28.63
C LEU A 16 23.87 22.45 -28.56
N ILE A 17 23.44 21.81 -29.64
CA ILE A 17 22.17 21.05 -29.69
C ILE A 17 22.24 19.88 -28.71
N LEU A 18 23.33 19.14 -28.65
CA LEU A 18 23.51 18.04 -27.72
C LEU A 18 23.43 18.50 -26.26
N LEU A 19 24.07 19.62 -25.91
CA LEU A 19 24.00 20.22 -24.58
C LEU A 19 22.58 20.63 -24.23
N LEU A 20 21.84 21.22 -25.16
CA LEU A 20 20.49 21.65 -24.96
C LEU A 20 19.53 20.47 -24.74
N VAL A 21 19.73 19.36 -25.47
CA VAL A 21 18.97 18.11 -25.27
C VAL A 21 19.29 17.51 -23.90
N VAL A 22 20.54 17.46 -23.48
CA VAL A 22 20.92 16.95 -22.15
C VAL A 22 20.30 17.79 -21.04
N VAL A 23 20.29 19.12 -21.15
CA VAL A 23 19.66 20.00 -20.15
C VAL A 23 18.16 19.80 -20.11
N LEU A 24 17.49 19.65 -21.27
CA LEU A 24 16.04 19.39 -21.33
C LEU A 24 15.67 18.02 -20.75
N VAL A 25 16.48 16.99 -20.98
CA VAL A 25 16.27 15.66 -20.40
C VAL A 25 16.51 15.69 -18.89
N ALA A 26 17.58 16.34 -18.43
CA ALA A 26 17.86 16.51 -17.01
C ALA A 26 16.76 17.30 -16.29
N ALA A 27 16.25 18.38 -16.91
CA ALA A 27 15.14 19.15 -16.37
C ALA A 27 13.84 18.31 -16.29
N ARG A 28 13.58 17.43 -17.24
CA ARG A 28 12.41 16.53 -17.20
C ARG A 28 12.57 15.42 -16.14
N LEU A 29 13.78 14.96 -15.90
CA LEU A 29 14.05 13.97 -14.83
C LEU A 29 14.03 14.58 -13.42
N SER A 30 14.27 15.89 -13.31
CA SER A 30 14.27 16.60 -12.02
C SER A 30 12.89 17.17 -11.62
N LEU A 31 11.94 17.23 -12.54
CA LEU A 31 10.58 17.69 -12.30
C LEU A 31 9.65 16.50 -12.06
N LYS A 32 9.84 15.78 -10.94
CA LYS A 32 8.67 15.23 -10.26
C LYS A 32 7.86 16.46 -9.85
N THR A 33 6.67 16.61 -10.41
CA THR A 33 5.80 17.72 -10.04
C THR A 33 5.45 17.62 -8.56
N ASP A 34 5.30 18.73 -7.86
CA ASP A 34 4.89 18.76 -6.45
C ASP A 34 3.61 17.93 -6.21
N ASP A 35 2.78 17.79 -7.24
CA ASP A 35 1.57 16.97 -7.19
C ASP A 35 1.87 15.47 -7.19
N GLU A 36 2.89 15.01 -7.92
CA GLU A 36 3.32 13.60 -7.89
C GLU A 36 3.95 13.23 -6.54
N LEU A 37 4.74 14.12 -5.95
CA LEU A 37 5.32 13.92 -4.62
C LEU A 37 4.23 13.84 -3.55
N LYS A 38 3.24 14.74 -3.58
CA LYS A 38 2.10 14.71 -2.65
C LYS A 38 1.24 13.45 -2.80
N ALA A 39 1.03 12.99 -4.05
CA ALA A 39 0.29 11.76 -4.30
C ALA A 39 1.04 10.53 -3.78
N GLU A 40 2.37 10.50 -3.93
CA GLU A 40 3.23 9.41 -3.43
C GLU A 40 3.24 9.39 -1.88
N GLU A 41 3.35 10.56 -1.23
CA GLU A 41 3.26 10.69 0.23
C GLU A 41 1.89 10.29 0.77
N ALA A 42 0.81 10.71 0.12
CA ALA A 42 -0.56 10.33 0.51
C ALA A 42 -0.79 8.82 0.40
N LYS A 43 -0.26 8.20 -0.66
CA LYS A 43 -0.32 6.75 -0.84
C LYS A 43 0.49 6.02 0.23
N ALA A 44 1.71 6.45 0.50
CA ALA A 44 2.56 5.85 1.52
C ALA A 44 1.93 5.94 2.92
N LEU A 45 1.28 7.06 3.24
CA LEU A 45 0.53 7.22 4.49
C LEU A 45 -0.68 6.29 4.56
N SER A 46 -1.42 6.14 3.47
CA SER A 46 -2.55 5.21 3.37
C SER A 46 -2.10 3.76 3.55
N ASP A 47 -1.04 3.34 2.88
CA ASP A 47 -0.48 1.99 2.99
C ASP A 47 -0.02 1.70 4.43
N LYS A 48 0.63 2.67 5.09
CA LYS A 48 1.03 2.55 6.49
C LYS A 48 -0.17 2.35 7.42
N LYS A 49 -1.24 3.14 7.25
CA LYS A 49 -2.47 2.99 8.03
C LYS A 49 -3.13 1.63 7.82
N LEU A 50 -3.15 1.13 6.59
CA LEU A 50 -3.66 -0.21 6.30
C LEU A 50 -2.85 -1.31 6.98
N ASP A 51 -1.52 -1.17 7.07
CA ASP A 51 -0.66 -2.10 7.80
C ASP A 51 -0.90 -2.05 9.32
N GLU A 52 -1.06 -0.85 9.87
CA GLU A 52 -1.39 -0.65 11.29
C GLU A 52 -2.74 -1.27 11.64
N LEU A 53 -3.78 -1.03 10.82
CA LEU A 53 -5.10 -1.61 11.02
C LEU A 53 -5.08 -3.14 10.91
N ARG A 54 -4.34 -3.69 9.94
CA ARG A 54 -4.15 -5.14 9.82
C ARG A 54 -3.53 -5.71 11.10
N SER A 55 -2.46 -5.10 11.60
CA SER A 55 -1.79 -5.55 12.82
C SER A 55 -2.71 -5.48 14.04
N ALA A 56 -3.51 -4.42 14.14
CA ALA A 56 -4.53 -4.28 15.19
C ALA A 56 -5.62 -5.36 15.07
N CYS A 57 -6.03 -5.70 13.86
CA CYS A 57 -7.00 -6.76 13.60
C CYS A 57 -6.47 -8.15 14.01
N GLU A 58 -5.23 -8.45 13.70
CA GLU A 58 -4.57 -9.68 14.13
C GLU A 58 -4.45 -9.74 15.67
N ALA A 59 -4.12 -8.64 16.33
CA ALA A 59 -4.07 -8.54 17.78
C ALA A 59 -5.46 -8.78 18.41
N TYR A 60 -6.50 -8.20 17.81
CA TYR A 60 -7.88 -8.41 18.24
C TYR A 60 -8.28 -9.90 18.15
N VAL A 61 -7.95 -10.58 17.05
CA VAL A 61 -8.17 -12.02 16.90
C VAL A 61 -7.50 -12.80 18.04
N ARG A 62 -6.22 -12.53 18.30
CA ARG A 62 -5.46 -13.21 19.37
C ARG A 62 -6.05 -12.98 20.77
N MET A 63 -6.65 -11.82 21.01
CA MET A 63 -7.31 -11.51 22.28
C MET A 63 -8.69 -12.17 22.40
N SER A 64 -9.41 -12.29 21.30
CA SER A 64 -10.79 -12.78 21.26
C SER A 64 -10.91 -14.32 21.32
N VAL A 65 -9.86 -15.03 20.97
CA VAL A 65 -9.87 -16.50 20.95
C VAL A 65 -9.71 -17.06 22.37
N ILE A 66 -10.66 -17.92 22.78
CA ILE A 66 -10.68 -18.57 24.09
C ILE A 66 -9.51 -19.54 24.23
N ASN A 67 -9.29 -20.38 23.22
CA ASN A 67 -8.23 -21.39 23.23
C ASN A 67 -7.10 -21.01 22.28
N LYS A 68 -6.21 -20.15 22.78
CA LYS A 68 -5.13 -19.52 21.98
C LYS A 68 -4.16 -20.53 21.36
N SER A 69 -3.99 -21.72 21.99
CA SER A 69 -3.11 -22.77 21.46
C SER A 69 -3.65 -23.45 20.19
N THR A 70 -4.93 -23.26 19.89
CA THR A 70 -5.59 -23.83 18.72
C THR A 70 -5.82 -22.79 17.62
N LEU A 71 -5.38 -21.55 17.82
CA LEU A 71 -5.51 -20.50 16.84
C LEU A 71 -4.61 -20.77 15.64
N ASP A 72 -5.23 -20.90 14.47
CA ASP A 72 -4.57 -20.95 13.18
C ASP A 72 -5.06 -19.78 12.31
N MET A 73 -4.14 -18.85 12.04
CA MET A 73 -4.43 -17.68 11.20
C MET A 73 -4.13 -18.01 9.75
N SER A 74 -5.14 -17.93 8.89
CA SER A 74 -4.98 -18.15 7.46
C SER A 74 -4.11 -17.07 6.82
N VAL A 75 -2.98 -17.46 6.24
CA VAL A 75 -2.07 -16.55 5.54
C VAL A 75 -2.76 -15.92 4.32
N PHE A 76 -3.64 -16.67 3.65
CA PHE A 76 -4.37 -16.21 2.46
C PHE A 76 -5.71 -15.55 2.78
N GLY A 77 -6.16 -15.61 4.00
CA GLY A 77 -7.42 -15.02 4.47
C GLY A 77 -7.29 -13.61 5.05
N SER A 78 -6.15 -12.95 4.84
CA SER A 78 -5.91 -11.58 5.29
C SER A 78 -6.01 -10.63 4.11
N ASN A 79 -6.95 -9.67 4.19
CA ASN A 79 -7.12 -8.60 3.21
C ASN A 79 -7.14 -7.25 3.88
N ARG A 80 -6.74 -6.21 3.14
CA ARG A 80 -6.82 -4.81 3.57
C ARG A 80 -7.05 -3.91 2.37
N TRP A 81 -7.87 -2.88 2.52
CA TRP A 81 -8.13 -1.92 1.46
C TRP A 81 -8.68 -0.61 2.01
N LEU A 82 -8.52 0.45 1.24
CA LEU A 82 -9.22 1.72 1.43
C LEU A 82 -10.54 1.65 0.66
N GLY A 83 -11.65 1.85 1.36
CA GLY A 83 -12.98 1.87 0.76
C GLY A 83 -13.26 3.20 0.04
N ASP A 84 -14.21 3.18 -0.88
CA ASP A 84 -14.66 4.38 -1.61
C ASP A 84 -15.31 5.42 -0.67
N ASP A 85 -15.77 4.99 0.50
CA ASP A 85 -16.25 5.85 1.60
C ASP A 85 -15.13 6.52 2.39
N GLY A 86 -13.87 6.23 2.05
CA GLY A 86 -12.68 6.74 2.69
C GLY A 86 -12.37 6.13 4.05
N LYS A 87 -12.97 4.98 4.37
CA LYS A 87 -12.62 4.17 5.55
C LYS A 87 -11.58 3.13 5.20
N PHE A 88 -10.79 2.75 6.19
CA PHE A 88 -9.83 1.67 6.08
C PHE A 88 -10.47 0.37 6.56
N TYR A 89 -10.26 -0.69 5.80
CA TYR A 89 -10.79 -2.02 6.07
C TYR A 89 -9.66 -3.02 6.19
N ALA A 90 -9.75 -3.91 7.17
CA ALA A 90 -8.92 -5.10 7.26
C ALA A 90 -9.78 -6.30 7.64
N THR A 91 -9.48 -7.45 7.06
CA THR A 91 -10.10 -8.71 7.42
C THR A 91 -9.05 -9.77 7.68
N GLN A 92 -9.33 -10.66 8.63
CA GLN A 92 -8.46 -11.80 8.94
C GLN A 92 -9.32 -13.05 9.15
N GLU A 93 -9.11 -14.06 8.31
CA GLU A 93 -9.71 -15.36 8.53
C GLU A 93 -8.82 -16.21 9.45
N PHE A 94 -9.46 -16.97 10.31
CA PHE A 94 -8.76 -17.87 11.22
C PHE A 94 -9.66 -19.04 11.63
N THR A 95 -9.03 -20.12 12.11
CA THR A 95 -9.71 -21.21 12.79
C THR A 95 -9.27 -21.27 14.24
N ALA A 96 -10.17 -21.67 15.11
CA ALA A 96 -9.88 -21.92 16.50
C ALA A 96 -10.88 -22.91 17.09
N LYS A 97 -10.48 -23.64 18.14
CA LYS A 97 -11.41 -24.51 18.86
C LYS A 97 -12.22 -23.71 19.88
N ASN A 98 -13.50 -23.94 19.88
CA ASN A 98 -14.41 -23.39 20.88
C ASN A 98 -14.24 -24.08 22.24
N LYS A 99 -15.04 -23.67 23.24
CA LYS A 99 -15.03 -24.26 24.59
C LYS A 99 -15.35 -25.76 24.66
N PHE A 100 -15.96 -26.31 23.59
CA PHE A 100 -16.29 -27.73 23.48
C PHE A 100 -15.23 -28.54 22.70
N GLY A 101 -14.14 -27.88 22.27
CA GLY A 101 -13.08 -28.52 21.51
C GLY A 101 -13.38 -28.65 20.01
N LEU A 102 -14.49 -28.13 19.54
CA LEU A 102 -14.87 -28.14 18.12
C LEU A 102 -14.18 -27.01 17.38
N GLU A 103 -13.57 -27.33 16.24
CA GLU A 103 -12.93 -26.36 15.36
C GLU A 103 -14.00 -25.55 14.62
N GLN A 104 -13.84 -24.25 14.63
CA GLN A 104 -14.73 -23.32 13.94
C GLN A 104 -13.89 -22.31 13.14
N LYS A 105 -14.42 -21.91 11.99
CA LYS A 105 -13.82 -20.90 11.13
C LYS A 105 -14.48 -19.54 11.35
N PHE A 106 -13.67 -18.53 11.50
CA PHE A 106 -14.11 -17.14 11.74
C PHE A 106 -13.45 -16.19 10.78
N ARG A 107 -14.09 -15.03 10.61
CA ARG A 107 -13.51 -13.83 9.99
C ARG A 107 -13.60 -12.68 10.97
N ALA A 108 -12.47 -12.08 11.29
CA ALA A 108 -12.44 -10.78 11.93
C ALA A 108 -12.59 -9.69 10.86
N GLU A 109 -13.45 -8.73 11.10
CA GLU A 109 -13.63 -7.53 10.29
C GLU A 109 -13.29 -6.32 11.14
N CYS A 110 -12.34 -5.52 10.69
CA CYS A 110 -11.82 -4.36 11.38
C CYS A 110 -11.96 -3.15 10.48
N ILE A 111 -12.63 -2.11 10.94
CA ILE A 111 -12.95 -0.93 10.15
C ILE A 111 -12.49 0.29 10.94
N GLU A 112 -11.61 1.08 10.35
CA GLU A 112 -11.19 2.37 10.90
C GLU A 112 -11.79 3.51 10.09
N ASP A 113 -12.51 4.40 10.75
CA ASP A 113 -13.06 5.60 10.14
C ASP A 113 -12.01 6.70 9.95
N LYS A 114 -12.41 7.81 9.34
CA LYS A 114 -11.53 8.96 9.10
C LYS A 114 -11.03 9.63 10.37
N ASP A 115 -11.76 9.47 11.47
CA ASP A 115 -11.45 10.04 12.77
C ASP A 115 -10.53 9.12 13.60
N GLY A 116 -10.12 7.99 13.04
CA GLY A 116 -9.24 7.01 13.68
C GLY A 116 -9.95 6.10 14.68
N LYS A 117 -11.29 6.09 14.67
CA LYS A 117 -12.06 5.16 15.48
C LYS A 117 -12.14 3.81 14.77
N THR A 118 -11.79 2.75 15.50
CA THR A 118 -11.77 1.38 14.96
C THR A 118 -12.91 0.56 15.57
N ASP A 119 -13.71 -0.03 14.72
CA ASP A 119 -14.73 -1.02 15.07
C ASP A 119 -14.22 -2.43 14.72
N TYR A 120 -14.43 -3.39 15.61
CA TYR A 120 -14.03 -4.78 15.46
C TYR A 120 -15.23 -5.70 15.53
N ARG A 121 -15.31 -6.66 14.63
CA ARG A 121 -16.38 -7.65 14.60
C ARG A 121 -15.84 -9.03 14.25
N LEU A 122 -16.35 -10.06 14.94
CA LEU A 122 -16.14 -11.46 14.57
C LEU A 122 -17.37 -12.02 13.89
N VAL A 123 -17.17 -12.64 12.76
CA VAL A 123 -18.21 -13.33 11.98
C VAL A 123 -17.84 -14.81 11.92
N GLU A 124 -18.73 -15.66 12.38
CA GLU A 124 -18.58 -17.10 12.21
C GLU A 124 -18.86 -17.46 10.75
N MET A 125 -17.91 -18.16 10.15
CA MET A 125 -18.05 -18.65 8.78
C MET A 125 -18.60 -20.08 8.83
N ASN A 126 -19.93 -20.22 8.74
CA ASN A 126 -20.53 -21.54 8.62
C ASN A 126 -20.02 -22.19 7.34
N GLY A 127 -19.33 -23.32 7.49
CA GLY A 127 -18.87 -24.10 6.35
C GLY A 127 -20.08 -24.59 5.54
N SER A 128 -20.07 -24.23 4.26
CA SER A 128 -20.93 -24.85 3.26
C SER A 128 -20.38 -26.20 2.87
#